data_3ff1812694be6b68dc668569512d1cca
#
_entry.id   3ff1812694be6b68dc668569512d1cca
#
_cell.length_a   1.000
_cell.length_b   1.000
_cell.length_c   1.000
_cell.angle_alpha   90.00
_cell.angle_beta   90.00
_cell.angle_gamma   90.00
#
_symmetry.space_group_name_H-M   'P 1'
#
loop_
_entity.id
_entity.type
_entity.pdbx_description
1 polymer ?
#
loop_
_entity_poly.entity_id
_entity_poly.type
_entity_poly.pdbx_seq_one_letter_code
_entity_poly.pdbx_strand_id
1 'polypeptide(L)'
;MSKQIPLKQIRISDKRIEVLNKMNIYCLKDLILHFPYRYDSIEATTLIDNEKITIEATLVDEPKVFYNGRISRMTFPILYNHEIYQVTIFNRHFLKKNMVKGMILTIIGKYSKGNITASDIRLKKLEEVSGITPVYSLKDGLTQKSFQNYVKKALAFYQGHIQDEVPIAYMIKHHLIHKELALNLIHFPNSNRDIQEAMRYLKYEEFLKFQLTMQYIKLSRKKEFRNKKTI
;
A
#
# COMPACT_ATOMS: atom_id res chain seq x y z
N MET A 1 23.10 -4.29 3.29
CA MET A 1 22.30 -5.02 4.33
C MET A 1 22.84 -6.44 4.49
N SER A 2 23.89 -6.65 5.26
CA SER A 2 24.55 -7.96 5.39
C SER A 2 24.10 -8.78 6.62
N LYS A 3 23.45 -8.22 7.62
CA LYS A 3 22.96 -8.94 8.80
C LYS A 3 21.48 -9.26 8.72
N GLN A 4 21.12 -10.54 8.85
CA GLN A 4 19.73 -10.97 9.01
C GLN A 4 19.27 -10.62 10.44
N ILE A 5 18.50 -9.56 10.58
CA ILE A 5 18.00 -9.09 11.87
C ILE A 5 16.64 -9.75 12.13
N PRO A 6 16.47 -10.47 13.25
CA PRO A 6 15.24 -11.20 13.51
C PRO A 6 14.03 -10.28 13.71
N LEU A 7 12.84 -10.76 13.33
CA LEU A 7 11.56 -10.04 13.43
C LEU A 7 11.22 -9.61 14.87
N LYS A 8 11.68 -10.36 15.87
CA LYS A 8 11.47 -10.03 17.31
C LYS A 8 12.07 -8.69 17.70
N GLN A 9 13.06 -8.17 16.97
CA GLN A 9 13.70 -6.89 17.25
C GLN A 9 12.72 -5.70 17.24
N ILE A 10 11.66 -5.76 16.43
CA ILE A 10 10.62 -4.71 16.35
C ILE A 10 9.35 -5.06 17.14
N ARG A 11 9.45 -6.00 18.11
CA ARG A 11 8.37 -6.41 19.01
C ARG A 11 7.14 -6.97 18.28
N ILE A 12 7.35 -7.92 17.37
CA ILE A 12 6.28 -8.70 16.75
C ILE A 12 6.03 -9.94 17.63
N SER A 13 4.76 -10.27 17.89
CA SER A 13 4.39 -11.45 18.69
C SER A 13 4.69 -12.75 17.93
N ASP A 14 5.01 -13.83 18.64
CA ASP A 14 5.38 -15.12 18.06
C ASP A 14 4.29 -15.65 17.10
N LYS A 15 3.01 -15.53 17.46
CA LYS A 15 1.88 -15.92 16.59
C LYS A 15 1.89 -15.19 15.23
N ARG A 16 2.29 -13.93 15.20
CA ARG A 16 2.38 -13.14 13.96
C ARG A 16 3.66 -13.45 13.19
N ILE A 17 4.73 -13.79 13.89
CA ILE A 17 5.98 -14.27 13.26
C ILE A 17 5.71 -15.57 12.51
N GLU A 18 4.94 -16.50 13.06
CA GLU A 18 4.55 -17.74 12.37
C GLU A 18 3.78 -17.44 11.06
N VAL A 19 2.89 -16.45 11.07
CA VAL A 19 2.17 -16.04 9.85
C VAL A 19 3.11 -15.41 8.83
N LEU A 20 4.05 -14.56 9.27
CA LEU A 20 5.07 -13.96 8.40
C LEU A 20 5.98 -15.03 7.79
N ASN A 21 6.40 -16.02 8.57
CA ASN A 21 7.22 -17.14 8.10
C ASN A 21 6.50 -17.95 7.00
N LYS A 22 5.16 -18.12 7.09
CA LYS A 22 4.35 -18.74 6.02
C LYS A 22 4.29 -17.90 4.74
N MET A 23 4.70 -16.63 4.81
CA MET A 23 4.84 -15.72 3.68
C MET A 23 6.30 -15.60 3.21
N ASN A 24 7.21 -16.45 3.70
CA ASN A 24 8.65 -16.40 3.46
C ASN A 24 9.31 -15.11 3.96
N ILE A 25 8.79 -14.54 5.05
CA ILE A 25 9.35 -13.36 5.71
C ILE A 25 9.93 -13.81 7.05
N TYR A 26 11.26 -13.93 7.15
CA TYR A 26 11.97 -14.47 8.30
C TYR A 26 12.75 -13.40 9.08
N CYS A 27 13.08 -12.27 8.43
CA CYS A 27 13.88 -11.19 9.01
C CYS A 27 13.36 -9.80 8.60
N LEU A 28 13.90 -8.74 9.22
CA LEU A 28 13.50 -7.37 8.91
C LEU A 28 13.77 -6.98 7.45
N LYS A 29 14.82 -7.56 6.84
CA LYS A 29 15.12 -7.34 5.42
C LYS A 29 13.99 -7.85 4.53
N ASP A 30 13.45 -9.03 4.84
CA ASP A 30 12.35 -9.62 4.04
C ASP A 30 11.07 -8.79 4.14
N LEU A 31 10.80 -8.17 5.31
CA LEU A 31 9.68 -7.22 5.45
C LEU A 31 9.80 -6.04 4.49
N ILE A 32 10.99 -5.44 4.39
CA ILE A 32 11.24 -4.28 3.54
C ILE A 32 11.24 -4.66 2.05
N LEU A 33 11.57 -5.90 1.72
CA LEU A 33 11.57 -6.41 0.35
C LEU A 33 10.23 -7.03 -0.06
N HIS A 34 9.26 -7.12 0.84
CA HIS A 34 7.91 -7.54 0.52
C HIS A 34 7.10 -6.34 0.02
N PHE A 35 7.20 -6.07 -1.28
CA PHE A 35 6.59 -4.89 -1.89
C PHE A 35 5.07 -4.97 -2.00
N PRO A 36 4.36 -3.82 -2.01
CA PRO A 36 2.95 -3.78 -2.32
C PRO A 36 2.69 -4.33 -3.72
N TYR A 37 1.60 -5.09 -3.89
CA TYR A 37 1.19 -5.57 -5.22
C TYR A 37 0.32 -4.55 -5.97
N ARG A 38 -0.30 -3.61 -5.24
CA ARG A 38 -1.04 -2.48 -5.80
C ARG A 38 -1.09 -1.31 -4.81
N TYR A 39 -1.57 -0.18 -5.30
CA TYR A 39 -1.85 1.00 -4.49
C TYR A 39 -3.30 1.40 -4.66
N ASP A 40 -3.98 1.70 -3.56
CA ASP A 40 -5.31 2.27 -3.56
C ASP A 40 -5.15 3.80 -3.32
N SER A 41 -5.63 4.63 -4.24
CA SER A 41 -5.68 6.08 -4.07
C SER A 41 -7.07 6.53 -3.65
N ILE A 42 -7.12 7.43 -2.70
CA ILE A 42 -8.34 8.12 -2.29
C ILE A 42 -8.15 9.58 -2.69
N GLU A 43 -8.75 9.95 -3.82
CA GLU A 43 -8.72 11.29 -4.37
C GLU A 43 -10.15 11.80 -4.54
N ALA A 44 -10.36 13.12 -4.33
CA ALA A 44 -11.66 13.74 -4.59
C ALA A 44 -12.08 13.52 -6.04
N THR A 45 -13.35 13.18 -6.23
CA THR A 45 -13.97 13.10 -7.55
C THR A 45 -15.25 13.94 -7.58
N THR A 46 -15.71 14.29 -8.76
CA THR A 46 -17.03 14.87 -8.98
C THR A 46 -18.10 13.79 -9.06
N LEU A 47 -19.38 14.17 -8.87
CA LEU A 47 -20.52 13.27 -9.08
C LEU A 47 -20.75 13.10 -10.59
N ILE A 48 -20.38 11.93 -11.11
CA ILE A 48 -20.65 11.53 -12.49
C ILE A 48 -21.56 10.30 -12.44
N ASP A 49 -22.66 10.33 -13.20
CA ASP A 49 -23.65 9.25 -13.16
C ASP A 49 -23.05 7.92 -13.60
N ASN A 50 -23.34 6.88 -12.84
CA ASN A 50 -22.84 5.51 -13.00
C ASN A 50 -21.32 5.32 -12.78
N GLU A 51 -20.60 6.34 -12.27
CA GLU A 51 -19.18 6.23 -11.96
C GLU A 51 -18.89 6.02 -10.46
N LYS A 52 -17.67 5.57 -10.19
CA LYS A 52 -17.13 5.50 -8.84
C LYS A 52 -16.76 6.90 -8.38
N ILE A 53 -17.23 7.26 -7.20
CA ILE A 53 -17.01 8.58 -6.60
C ILE A 53 -16.29 8.48 -5.26
N THR A 54 -15.58 9.55 -4.94
CA THR A 54 -15.02 9.81 -3.60
C THR A 54 -15.28 11.27 -3.28
N ILE A 55 -16.15 11.53 -2.32
CA ILE A 55 -16.58 12.88 -1.95
C ILE A 55 -16.47 13.11 -0.46
N GLU A 56 -16.23 14.37 -0.07
CA GLU A 56 -16.41 14.85 1.28
C GLU A 56 -17.80 15.47 1.39
N ALA A 57 -18.58 15.06 2.39
CA ALA A 57 -19.94 15.54 2.57
C ALA A 57 -20.32 15.64 4.06
N THR A 58 -21.32 16.44 4.37
CA THR A 58 -21.81 16.62 5.73
C THR A 58 -23.04 15.76 5.98
N LEU A 59 -23.05 15.02 7.08
CA LEU A 59 -24.20 14.23 7.51
C LEU A 59 -25.35 15.15 7.94
N VAL A 60 -26.48 15.05 7.25
CA VAL A 60 -27.66 15.93 7.49
C VAL A 60 -28.52 15.43 8.64
N ASP A 61 -28.70 14.12 8.74
CA ASP A 61 -29.53 13.50 9.77
C ASP A 61 -28.98 12.11 10.17
N GLU A 62 -29.45 11.58 11.29
CA GLU A 62 -29.01 10.30 11.82
C GLU A 62 -29.28 9.13 10.84
N PRO A 63 -28.33 8.17 10.76
CA PRO A 63 -28.50 7.00 9.90
C PRO A 63 -29.64 6.09 10.38
N LYS A 64 -30.46 5.63 9.43
CA LYS A 64 -31.47 4.58 9.64
C LYS A 64 -30.92 3.24 9.20
N VAL A 65 -31.10 2.22 10.05
CA VAL A 65 -30.62 0.85 9.77
C VAL A 65 -31.80 -0.07 9.62
N PHE A 66 -31.80 -0.83 8.55
CA PHE A 66 -32.79 -1.85 8.22
C PHE A 66 -32.09 -3.19 8.10
N TYR A 67 -32.73 -4.24 8.63
CA TYR A 67 -32.23 -5.61 8.56
C TYR A 67 -33.13 -6.44 7.65
N ASN A 68 -32.52 -7.15 6.71
CA ASN A 68 -33.21 -8.16 5.90
C ASN A 68 -32.38 -9.46 5.96
N GLY A 69 -32.80 -10.37 6.83
CA GLY A 69 -32.06 -11.56 7.13
C GLY A 69 -30.66 -11.26 7.66
N ARG A 70 -29.63 -11.74 6.95
CA ARG A 70 -28.21 -11.53 7.33
C ARG A 70 -27.61 -10.22 6.80
N ILE A 71 -28.35 -9.45 6.00
CA ILE A 71 -27.85 -8.23 5.38
C ILE A 71 -28.42 -7.04 6.15
N SER A 72 -27.53 -6.14 6.61
CA SER A 72 -27.92 -4.85 7.14
C SER A 72 -27.75 -3.78 6.06
N ARG A 73 -28.77 -2.95 5.87
CA ARG A 73 -28.77 -1.77 5.00
C ARG A 73 -28.85 -0.51 5.87
N MET A 74 -27.88 0.36 5.78
CA MET A 74 -27.90 1.65 6.46
C MET A 74 -28.07 2.74 5.43
N THR A 75 -29.02 3.67 5.68
CA THR A 75 -29.30 4.80 4.80
C THR A 75 -29.29 6.11 5.58
N PHE A 76 -28.79 7.17 4.98
CA PHE A 76 -28.73 8.49 5.59
C PHE A 76 -28.57 9.59 4.53
N PRO A 77 -29.12 10.81 4.77
CA PRO A 77 -28.94 11.96 3.91
C PRO A 77 -27.63 12.68 4.18
N ILE A 78 -27.00 13.16 3.13
CA ILE A 78 -25.79 13.99 3.17
C ILE A 78 -25.99 15.28 2.39
N LEU A 79 -25.29 16.34 2.78
CA LEU A 79 -25.18 17.59 2.05
C LEU A 79 -23.85 17.64 1.30
N TYR A 80 -23.92 17.76 -0.03
CA TYR A 80 -22.78 17.94 -0.91
C TYR A 80 -23.09 18.98 -1.97
N ASN A 81 -22.22 19.98 -2.14
CA ASN A 81 -22.41 21.10 -3.09
C ASN A 81 -23.80 21.75 -3.01
N HIS A 82 -24.29 22.02 -1.79
CA HIS A 82 -25.58 22.62 -1.49
C HIS A 82 -26.83 21.77 -1.84
N GLU A 83 -26.63 20.51 -2.22
CA GLU A 83 -27.72 19.57 -2.52
C GLU A 83 -27.69 18.38 -1.56
N ILE A 84 -28.88 17.81 -1.33
CA ILE A 84 -29.04 16.64 -0.44
C ILE A 84 -29.09 15.37 -1.27
N TYR A 85 -28.21 14.44 -0.95
CA TYR A 85 -28.14 13.11 -1.57
C TYR A 85 -28.40 12.02 -0.56
N GLN A 86 -29.06 10.94 -1.01
CA GLN A 86 -29.29 9.76 -0.17
C GLN A 86 -28.13 8.78 -0.34
N VAL A 87 -27.52 8.41 0.78
CA VAL A 87 -26.44 7.39 0.81
C VAL A 87 -26.99 6.09 1.35
N THR A 88 -26.63 4.97 0.70
CA THR A 88 -26.91 3.62 1.15
C THR A 88 -25.61 2.83 1.28
N ILE A 89 -25.41 2.14 2.40
CA ILE A 89 -24.30 1.23 2.59
C ILE A 89 -24.78 -0.08 3.22
N PHE A 90 -24.17 -1.21 2.81
CA PHE A 90 -24.52 -2.54 3.29
C PHE A 90 -23.49 -3.07 4.28
N ASN A 91 -23.97 -3.85 5.27
CA ASN A 91 -23.14 -4.55 6.26
C ASN A 91 -22.16 -3.69 7.06
N ARG A 92 -22.50 -2.40 7.25
CA ARG A 92 -21.69 -1.41 7.99
C ARG A 92 -22.49 -0.71 9.10
N HIS A 93 -23.53 -1.36 9.63
CA HIS A 93 -24.40 -0.81 10.67
C HIS A 93 -23.66 -0.36 11.94
N PHE A 94 -22.52 -0.96 12.24
CA PHE A 94 -21.69 -0.59 13.41
C PHE A 94 -21.15 0.85 13.34
N LEU A 95 -21.07 1.46 12.14
CA LEU A 95 -20.66 2.86 11.99
C LEU A 95 -21.69 3.83 12.59
N LYS A 96 -22.96 3.45 12.66
CA LYS A 96 -24.04 4.32 13.18
C LYS A 96 -23.70 4.90 14.56
N LYS A 97 -23.11 4.12 15.44
CA LYS A 97 -22.76 4.54 16.82
C LYS A 97 -21.87 5.79 16.89
N ASN A 98 -21.06 6.00 15.84
CA ASN A 98 -20.08 7.10 15.78
C ASN A 98 -20.47 8.18 14.77
N MET A 99 -21.66 8.08 14.16
CA MET A 99 -22.18 9.06 13.17
C MET A 99 -23.12 10.04 13.87
N VAL A 100 -22.72 11.30 13.90
CA VAL A 100 -23.50 12.39 14.52
C VAL A 100 -23.86 13.42 13.45
N LYS A 101 -25.07 13.94 13.52
CA LYS A 101 -25.55 15.03 12.64
C LYS A 101 -24.54 16.19 12.60
N GLY A 102 -24.26 16.71 11.40
CA GLY A 102 -23.28 17.76 11.15
C GLY A 102 -21.84 17.24 11.01
N MET A 103 -21.59 15.94 11.17
CA MET A 103 -20.26 15.35 11.00
C MET A 103 -19.86 15.35 9.51
N ILE A 104 -18.59 15.66 9.26
CA ILE A 104 -17.98 15.54 7.93
C ILE A 104 -17.55 14.10 7.72
N LEU A 105 -17.90 13.54 6.57
CA LEU A 105 -17.65 12.16 6.17
C LEU A 105 -16.97 12.15 4.81
N THR A 106 -16.02 11.23 4.61
CA THR A 106 -15.56 10.86 3.27
C THR A 106 -16.31 9.62 2.83
N ILE A 107 -16.97 9.69 1.69
CA ILE A 107 -17.81 8.64 1.12
C ILE A 107 -17.18 8.14 -0.16
N ILE A 108 -16.94 6.85 -0.24
CA ILE A 108 -16.43 6.15 -1.43
C ILE A 108 -17.54 5.21 -1.90
N GLY A 109 -17.95 5.34 -3.15
CA GLY A 109 -19.04 4.52 -3.65
C GLY A 109 -19.30 4.70 -5.13
N LYS A 110 -20.53 4.38 -5.54
CA LYS A 110 -21.03 4.60 -6.89
C LYS A 110 -22.22 5.56 -6.81
N TYR A 111 -22.19 6.61 -7.62
CA TYR A 111 -23.31 7.53 -7.80
C TYR A 111 -24.21 7.03 -8.94
N SER A 112 -25.51 7.04 -8.75
CA SER A 112 -26.47 6.73 -9.80
C SER A 112 -27.82 7.37 -9.52
N LYS A 113 -28.32 8.16 -10.46
CA LYS A 113 -29.66 8.76 -10.45
C LYS A 113 -30.05 9.43 -9.12
N GLY A 114 -29.17 10.27 -8.59
CA GLY A 114 -29.43 10.99 -7.33
C GLY A 114 -29.14 10.21 -6.04
N ASN A 115 -28.74 8.93 -6.13
CA ASN A 115 -28.44 8.10 -4.99
C ASN A 115 -26.97 7.65 -5.00
N ILE A 116 -26.38 7.52 -3.83
CA ILE A 116 -25.01 7.03 -3.65
C ILE A 116 -25.04 5.67 -2.96
N THR A 117 -24.55 4.65 -3.64
CA THR A 117 -24.29 3.35 -3.02
C THR A 117 -22.85 3.32 -2.54
N ALA A 118 -22.66 3.54 -1.25
CA ALA A 118 -21.32 3.56 -0.66
C ALA A 118 -20.73 2.14 -0.54
N SER A 119 -19.49 1.99 -0.93
CA SER A 119 -18.66 0.81 -0.68
C SER A 119 -17.86 0.95 0.62
N ASP A 120 -17.47 2.19 0.96
CA ASP A 120 -16.79 2.50 2.22
C ASP A 120 -17.14 3.93 2.68
N ILE A 121 -17.07 4.15 4.01
CA ILE A 121 -17.30 5.44 4.64
C ILE A 121 -16.21 5.65 5.67
N ARG A 122 -15.55 6.81 5.62
CA ARG A 122 -14.58 7.26 6.61
C ARG A 122 -15.19 8.40 7.42
N LEU A 123 -15.17 8.27 8.76
CA LEU A 123 -15.67 9.29 9.69
C LEU A 123 -14.59 10.37 9.91
N LYS A 124 -14.08 10.92 8.80
CA LYS A 124 -12.98 11.88 8.74
C LYS A 124 -13.11 12.72 7.48
N LYS A 125 -12.47 13.90 7.50
CA LYS A 125 -12.32 14.74 6.31
C LYS A 125 -11.52 14.03 5.22
N LEU A 126 -11.78 14.41 3.98
CA LEU A 126 -11.07 13.85 2.82
C LEU A 126 -9.55 14.09 2.90
N GLU A 127 -9.11 15.26 3.35
CA GLU A 127 -7.71 15.61 3.55
C GLU A 127 -6.97 14.63 4.48
N GLU A 128 -7.67 14.10 5.50
CA GLU A 128 -7.08 13.14 6.45
C GLU A 128 -7.01 11.70 5.91
N VAL A 129 -7.78 11.38 4.89
CA VAL A 129 -7.88 10.03 4.31
C VAL A 129 -7.41 9.97 2.88
N SER A 130 -7.24 11.13 2.22
CA SER A 130 -6.68 11.22 0.87
C SER A 130 -5.22 10.76 0.87
N GLY A 131 -4.80 10.27 -0.28
CA GLY A 131 -3.44 9.81 -0.50
C GLY A 131 -3.39 8.38 -1.04
N ILE A 132 -2.17 7.92 -1.20
CA ILE A 132 -1.88 6.62 -1.79
C ILE A 132 -1.58 5.64 -0.65
N THR A 133 -2.35 4.58 -0.60
CA THR A 133 -2.18 3.53 0.42
C THR A 133 -1.68 2.24 -0.23
N PRO A 134 -0.51 1.72 0.18
CA PRO A 134 0.00 0.47 -0.33
C PRO A 134 -0.84 -0.71 0.15
N VAL A 135 -1.11 -1.66 -0.73
CA VAL A 135 -1.85 -2.91 -0.44
C VAL A 135 -0.92 -4.10 -0.64
N TYR A 136 -0.80 -4.92 0.40
CA TYR A 136 0.08 -6.10 0.42
C TYR A 136 -0.73 -7.38 0.30
N SER A 137 -0.15 -8.39 -0.34
CA SER A 137 -0.69 -9.74 -0.34
C SER A 137 -0.40 -10.38 1.03
N LEU A 138 -1.41 -10.44 1.89
CA LEU A 138 -1.27 -10.95 3.26
C LEU A 138 -2.05 -12.24 3.45
N LYS A 139 -1.55 -13.11 4.34
CA LYS A 139 -2.28 -14.30 4.83
C LYS A 139 -3.15 -13.94 6.04
N ASP A 140 -4.12 -14.80 6.34
CA ASP A 140 -5.02 -14.66 7.48
C ASP A 140 -4.25 -14.49 8.79
N GLY A 141 -4.75 -13.58 9.64
CA GLY A 141 -4.09 -13.19 10.89
C GLY A 141 -3.24 -11.92 10.83
N LEU A 142 -3.02 -11.35 9.63
CA LEU A 142 -2.38 -10.04 9.46
C LEU A 142 -3.34 -9.05 8.80
N THR A 143 -3.37 -7.82 9.32
CA THR A 143 -4.09 -6.71 8.70
C THR A 143 -3.12 -5.81 7.94
N GLN A 144 -3.60 -5.12 6.87
CA GLN A 144 -2.81 -4.14 6.12
C GLN A 144 -2.14 -3.12 7.05
N LYS A 145 -2.90 -2.56 7.99
CA LYS A 145 -2.40 -1.59 8.96
C LYS A 145 -1.28 -2.14 9.86
N SER A 146 -1.40 -3.38 10.34
CA SER A 146 -0.34 -3.98 11.18
C SER A 146 0.91 -4.28 10.36
N PHE A 147 0.76 -4.75 9.12
CA PHE A 147 1.90 -5.02 8.25
C PHE A 147 2.63 -3.74 7.88
N GLN A 148 1.92 -2.69 7.46
CA GLN A 148 2.51 -1.36 7.20
C GLN A 148 3.29 -0.84 8.42
N ASN A 149 2.76 -1.02 9.63
CA ASN A 149 3.46 -0.60 10.85
C ASN A 149 4.76 -1.41 11.08
N TYR A 150 4.77 -2.72 10.74
CA TYR A 150 6.01 -3.51 10.81
C TYR A 150 7.04 -3.06 9.78
N VAL A 151 6.63 -2.80 8.55
CA VAL A 151 7.50 -2.25 7.51
C VAL A 151 8.08 -0.90 7.94
N LYS A 152 7.25 0.00 8.48
CA LYS A 152 7.69 1.31 8.99
C LYS A 152 8.77 1.17 10.09
N LYS A 153 8.56 0.26 11.05
CA LYS A 153 9.55 -0.01 12.10
C LYS A 153 10.84 -0.64 11.54
N ALA A 154 10.73 -1.52 10.55
CA ALA A 154 11.89 -2.13 9.91
C ALA A 154 12.71 -1.11 9.12
N LEU A 155 12.07 -0.21 8.37
CA LEU A 155 12.75 0.89 7.67
C LEU A 155 13.44 1.83 8.65
N ALA A 156 12.77 2.23 9.74
CA ALA A 156 13.38 3.05 10.78
C ALA A 156 14.59 2.38 11.44
N PHE A 157 14.57 1.05 11.61
CA PHE A 157 15.71 0.31 12.13
C PHE A 157 16.93 0.34 11.19
N TYR A 158 16.71 0.36 9.88
CA TYR A 158 17.78 0.39 8.87
C TYR A 158 18.13 1.79 8.39
N GLN A 159 17.53 2.83 8.93
CA GLN A 159 17.77 4.22 8.54
C GLN A 159 19.27 4.57 8.59
N GLY A 160 19.81 5.12 7.51
CA GLY A 160 21.24 5.44 7.37
C GLY A 160 22.17 4.23 7.17
N HIS A 161 21.62 2.99 7.12
CA HIS A 161 22.41 1.77 6.97
C HIS A 161 22.14 1.01 5.65
N ILE A 162 21.28 1.57 4.79
CA ILE A 162 20.95 0.99 3.50
C ILE A 162 21.90 1.56 2.45
N GLN A 163 22.79 0.73 1.94
CA GLN A 163 23.74 1.13 0.90
C GLN A 163 23.18 0.86 -0.49
N ASP A 164 23.53 1.74 -1.43
CA ASP A 164 23.26 1.54 -2.85
C ASP A 164 24.13 0.41 -3.39
N GLU A 165 23.52 -0.48 -4.15
CA GLU A 165 24.23 -1.56 -4.85
C GLU A 165 24.50 -1.18 -6.32
N VAL A 166 23.84 -0.12 -6.80
CA VAL A 166 24.12 0.49 -8.12
C VAL A 166 25.26 1.48 -7.99
N PRO A 167 26.35 1.36 -8.81
CA PRO A 167 27.45 2.32 -8.76
C PRO A 167 27.00 3.76 -9.06
N ILE A 168 27.56 4.72 -8.34
CA ILE A 168 27.17 6.13 -8.39
C ILE A 168 27.17 6.73 -9.80
N ALA A 169 28.13 6.33 -10.65
CA ALA A 169 28.18 6.79 -12.04
C ALA A 169 26.92 6.41 -12.84
N TYR A 170 26.36 5.21 -12.60
CA TYR A 170 25.11 4.77 -13.23
C TYR A 170 23.90 5.46 -12.60
N MET A 171 23.91 5.70 -11.29
CA MET A 171 22.85 6.44 -10.64
C MET A 171 22.73 7.85 -11.22
N ILE A 172 23.85 8.57 -11.39
CA ILE A 172 23.87 9.90 -12.01
C ILE A 172 23.40 9.84 -13.46
N LYS A 173 23.97 8.91 -14.26
CA LYS A 173 23.64 8.77 -15.69
C LYS A 173 22.16 8.52 -15.94
N HIS A 174 21.52 7.76 -15.07
CA HIS A 174 20.13 7.32 -15.22
C HIS A 174 19.15 8.07 -14.30
N HIS A 175 19.61 9.13 -13.61
CA HIS A 175 18.83 9.93 -12.67
C HIS A 175 18.09 9.07 -11.64
N LEU A 176 18.79 8.10 -11.02
CA LEU A 176 18.23 7.22 -10.02
C LEU A 176 18.33 7.84 -8.63
N ILE A 177 17.29 7.66 -7.83
CA ILE A 177 17.30 8.02 -6.40
C ILE A 177 18.11 6.98 -5.60
N HIS A 178 18.45 7.30 -4.35
CA HIS A 178 19.11 6.36 -3.46
C HIS A 178 18.20 5.20 -3.04
N LYS A 179 18.77 4.01 -2.80
CA LYS A 179 18.03 2.79 -2.41
C LYS A 179 17.17 2.98 -1.18
N GLU A 180 17.70 3.65 -0.16
CA GLU A 180 16.96 3.93 1.07
C GLU A 180 15.70 4.75 0.79
N LEU A 181 15.84 5.79 -0.03
CA LEU A 181 14.70 6.59 -0.46
C LEU A 181 13.71 5.77 -1.29
N ALA A 182 14.21 4.97 -2.24
CA ALA A 182 13.36 4.10 -3.06
C ALA A 182 12.54 3.12 -2.21
N LEU A 183 13.16 2.50 -1.20
CA LEU A 183 12.47 1.60 -0.27
C LEU A 183 11.43 2.35 0.60
N ASN A 184 11.70 3.57 1.01
CA ASN A 184 10.71 4.38 1.71
C ASN A 184 9.52 4.75 0.81
N LEU A 185 9.79 5.25 -0.39
CA LEU A 185 8.75 5.70 -1.33
C LEU A 185 7.89 4.56 -1.87
N ILE A 186 8.44 3.35 -2.06
CA ILE A 186 7.64 2.19 -2.51
C ILE A 186 6.63 1.74 -1.44
N HIS A 187 6.94 1.91 -0.16
CA HIS A 187 6.08 1.53 0.95
C HIS A 187 5.18 2.68 1.45
N PHE A 188 5.63 3.92 1.33
CA PHE A 188 4.93 5.12 1.84
C PHE A 188 5.02 6.26 0.82
N PRO A 189 4.41 6.09 -0.37
CA PRO A 189 4.41 7.13 -1.39
C PRO A 189 3.45 8.26 -1.03
N ASN A 190 3.82 9.50 -1.36
CA ASN A 190 2.91 10.65 -1.29
C ASN A 190 2.26 10.93 -2.64
N SER A 191 2.87 10.45 -3.73
CA SER A 191 2.41 10.69 -5.10
C SER A 191 2.67 9.49 -6.01
N ASN A 192 1.98 9.43 -7.14
CA ASN A 192 2.26 8.44 -8.19
C ASN A 192 3.69 8.56 -8.75
N ARG A 193 4.26 9.77 -8.73
CA ARG A 193 5.65 10.01 -9.13
C ARG A 193 6.62 9.31 -8.18
N ASP A 194 6.37 9.34 -6.87
CA ASP A 194 7.20 8.65 -5.88
C ASP A 194 7.28 7.14 -6.17
N ILE A 195 6.13 6.55 -6.51
CA ILE A 195 6.06 5.13 -6.87
C ILE A 195 6.90 4.85 -8.12
N GLN A 196 6.79 5.71 -9.14
CA GLN A 196 7.53 5.55 -10.40
C GLN A 196 9.05 5.66 -10.18
N GLU A 197 9.49 6.63 -9.39
CA GLU A 197 10.91 6.83 -9.07
C GLU A 197 11.47 5.67 -8.25
N ALA A 198 10.72 5.20 -7.26
CA ALA A 198 11.08 4.02 -6.47
C ALA A 198 11.19 2.75 -7.32
N MET A 199 10.17 2.48 -8.14
CA MET A 199 10.16 1.34 -9.06
C MET A 199 11.31 1.41 -10.07
N ARG A 200 11.66 2.61 -10.55
CA ARG A 200 12.76 2.81 -11.50
C ARG A 200 14.09 2.37 -10.90
N TYR A 201 14.39 2.79 -9.66
CA TYR A 201 15.60 2.34 -8.97
C TYR A 201 15.60 0.83 -8.75
N LEU A 202 14.53 0.28 -8.17
CA LEU A 202 14.45 -1.13 -7.81
C LEU A 202 14.54 -2.06 -9.03
N LYS A 203 13.85 -1.71 -10.12
CA LYS A 203 13.95 -2.45 -11.40
C LYS A 203 15.34 -2.36 -12.00
N TYR A 204 15.98 -1.19 -11.94
CA TYR A 204 17.33 -1.00 -12.44
C TYR A 204 18.33 -1.86 -11.66
N GLU A 205 18.25 -1.85 -10.33
CA GLU A 205 19.10 -2.68 -9.46
C GLU A 205 18.93 -4.16 -9.75
N GLU A 206 17.69 -4.64 -9.85
CA GLU A 206 17.37 -6.04 -10.16
C GLU A 206 17.90 -6.44 -11.54
N PHE A 207 17.68 -5.62 -12.54
CA PHE A 207 18.17 -5.87 -13.90
C PHE A 207 19.70 -5.86 -13.98
N LEU A 208 20.36 -4.94 -13.29
CA LEU A 208 21.82 -4.88 -13.20
C LEU A 208 22.37 -6.18 -12.59
N LYS A 209 21.82 -6.63 -11.46
CA LYS A 209 22.20 -7.89 -10.82
C LYS A 209 22.01 -9.09 -11.75
N PHE A 210 20.87 -9.12 -12.43
CA PHE A 210 20.61 -10.18 -13.42
C PHE A 210 21.65 -10.18 -14.54
N GLN A 211 21.96 -9.04 -15.13
CA GLN A 211 22.96 -8.90 -16.19
C GLN A 211 24.37 -9.32 -15.72
N LEU A 212 24.77 -8.89 -14.54
CA LEU A 212 26.06 -9.27 -13.96
C LEU A 212 26.14 -10.79 -13.72
N THR A 213 25.07 -11.39 -13.21
CA THR A 213 25.01 -12.85 -13.01
C THR A 213 25.12 -13.60 -14.33
N MET A 214 24.41 -13.15 -15.36
CA MET A 214 24.49 -13.76 -16.69
C MET A 214 25.89 -13.65 -17.32
N GLN A 215 26.54 -12.48 -17.17
CA GLN A 215 27.92 -12.28 -17.64
C GLN A 215 28.91 -13.18 -16.87
N TYR A 216 28.74 -13.28 -15.55
CA TYR A 216 29.58 -14.17 -14.73
C TYR A 216 29.47 -15.64 -15.20
N ILE A 217 28.25 -16.15 -15.38
CA ILE A 217 28.00 -17.51 -15.89
C ILE A 217 28.66 -17.72 -17.26
N LYS A 218 28.52 -16.75 -18.17
CA LYS A 218 29.12 -16.82 -19.51
C LYS A 218 30.64 -16.88 -19.46
N LEU A 219 31.26 -16.09 -18.58
CA LEU A 219 32.71 -16.07 -18.43
C LEU A 219 33.25 -17.37 -17.75
N SER A 220 32.53 -17.88 -16.75
CA SER A 220 32.88 -19.14 -16.09
C SER A 220 32.86 -20.30 -17.07
N ARG A 221 31.83 -20.44 -17.89
CA ARG A 221 31.76 -21.48 -18.93
C ARG A 221 32.89 -21.36 -19.95
N LYS A 222 33.26 -20.14 -20.38
CA LYS A 222 34.41 -19.95 -21.29
C LYS A 222 35.74 -20.42 -20.67
N LYS A 223 35.95 -20.20 -19.37
CA LYS A 223 37.17 -20.69 -18.67
C LYS A 223 37.20 -22.20 -18.61
N GLU A 224 36.07 -22.86 -18.30
CA GLU A 224 35.99 -24.33 -18.28
C GLU A 224 36.28 -24.94 -19.65
N PHE A 225 35.76 -24.36 -20.75
CA PHE A 225 36.06 -24.84 -22.11
C PHE A 225 37.52 -24.65 -22.52
N ARG A 226 38.20 -23.58 -22.06
CA ARG A 226 39.62 -23.37 -22.33
C ARG A 226 40.48 -24.38 -21.59
N ASN A 227 40.20 -24.62 -20.30
CA ASN A 227 40.93 -25.58 -19.51
C ASN A 227 40.78 -27.02 -20.02
N LYS A 228 39.67 -27.41 -20.64
CA LYS A 228 39.45 -28.71 -21.26
C LYS A 228 40.19 -28.91 -22.60
N LYS A 229 40.62 -27.82 -23.27
CA LYS A 229 41.38 -27.89 -24.53
C LYS A 229 42.90 -27.91 -24.32
N THR A 230 43.38 -27.77 -23.08
CA THR A 230 44.80 -27.69 -22.74
C THR A 230 45.32 -29.00 -22.09
N ILE A 231 44.50 -30.05 -22.09
CA ILE A 231 44.85 -31.44 -21.76
C ILE A 231 44.72 -32.27 -23.06
#